data_03873b35cf39119050bed811ce6d9e30
#
_entry.id   03873b35cf39119050bed811ce6d9e30
#
_cell.length_a   1.000
_cell.length_b   1.000
_cell.length_c   1.000
_cell.angle_alpha   90.00
_cell.angle_beta   90.00
_cell.angle_gamma   90.00
#
_symmetry.space_group_name_H-M   'P 1'
#
loop_
_entity.id
_entity.type
_entity.pdbx_description
1 polymer ?
#
loop_
_entity_poly.entity_id
_entity_poly.type
_entity_poly.pdbx_seq_one_letter_code
_entity_poly.pdbx_strand_id
1 'polypeptide(L)'
;MKNPLIIEDIEFIENNIMNIRSKVGFNFQYYIDEWLSEKTKFNFWAFFLAPFWLGAKGMFEYVFLYCILTNLFVNRIPSLHLILIVLLPIYFGFTGDILYFKKIKSEISNSTGFSVNDLLGICLVIAIQIGTYYLIA
;
A
#
# COMPACT_ATOMS: atom_id res chain seq x y z
N MET A 1 17.34 1.74 -3.20
CA MET A 1 17.07 1.41 -4.62
C MET A 1 16.89 2.72 -5.38
N LYS A 2 17.22 2.82 -6.69
CA LYS A 2 16.96 4.05 -7.47
C LYS A 2 15.45 4.30 -7.49
N ASN A 3 15.02 5.57 -7.37
CA ASN A 3 13.60 5.91 -7.42
C ASN A 3 13.05 5.58 -8.82
N PRO A 4 11.96 4.80 -8.93
CA PRO A 4 11.38 4.44 -10.22
C PRO A 4 10.44 5.50 -10.80
N LEU A 5 10.18 6.61 -10.08
CA LEU A 5 9.37 7.71 -10.60
C LEU A 5 10.10 8.41 -11.74
N ILE A 6 9.36 8.70 -12.79
CA ILE A 6 9.84 9.39 -13.99
C ILE A 6 9.62 10.90 -13.89
N ILE A 7 10.17 11.65 -14.83
CA ILE A 7 10.05 13.13 -14.85
C ILE A 7 8.59 13.58 -14.83
N GLU A 8 7.71 12.91 -15.57
CA GLU A 8 6.26 13.22 -15.58
C GLU A 8 5.59 13.03 -14.21
N ASP A 9 6.08 12.09 -13.40
CA ASP A 9 5.57 11.89 -12.05
C ASP A 9 6.00 13.02 -11.12
N ILE A 10 7.22 13.53 -11.29
CA ILE A 10 7.76 14.67 -10.53
C ILE A 10 6.98 15.93 -10.88
N GLU A 11 6.77 16.21 -12.17
CA GLU A 11 5.95 17.32 -12.65
C GLU A 11 4.50 17.22 -12.14
N PHE A 12 3.94 16.00 -12.11
CA PHE A 12 2.61 15.78 -11.55
C PHE A 12 2.55 16.14 -10.06
N ILE A 13 3.56 15.77 -9.28
CA ILE A 13 3.65 16.10 -7.85
C ILE A 13 3.68 17.62 -7.66
N GLU A 14 4.54 18.32 -8.39
CA GLU A 14 4.71 19.78 -8.31
C GLU A 14 3.40 20.52 -8.66
N ASN A 15 2.73 20.09 -9.73
CA ASN A 15 1.51 20.72 -10.20
C ASN A 15 0.27 20.41 -9.33
N ASN A 16 0.31 19.35 -8.53
CA ASN A 16 -0.84 18.87 -7.74
C ASN A 16 -0.59 18.87 -6.23
N ILE A 17 0.39 19.60 -5.75
CA ILE A 17 0.86 19.53 -4.36
C ILE A 17 -0.25 19.77 -3.33
N MET A 18 -1.19 20.66 -3.58
CA MET A 18 -2.33 20.96 -2.69
C MET A 18 -3.34 19.81 -2.66
N ASN A 19 -3.62 19.20 -3.81
CA ASN A 19 -4.51 18.05 -3.91
C ASN A 19 -3.89 16.82 -3.23
N ILE A 20 -2.60 16.60 -3.43
CA ILE A 20 -1.84 15.54 -2.76
C ILE A 20 -1.89 15.73 -1.24
N ARG A 21 -1.64 16.96 -0.75
CA ARG A 21 -1.72 17.28 0.67
C ARG A 21 -3.08 16.95 1.27
N SER A 22 -4.15 17.31 0.56
CA SER A 22 -5.52 17.01 1.00
C SER A 22 -5.80 15.51 1.09
N LYS A 23 -5.23 14.69 0.20
CA LYS A 23 -5.43 13.25 0.15
C LYS A 23 -4.54 12.47 1.14
N VAL A 24 -3.27 12.87 1.27
CA VAL A 24 -2.29 12.20 2.12
C VAL A 24 -2.43 12.57 3.60
N GLY A 25 -2.85 13.81 3.88
CA GLY A 25 -3.10 14.29 5.23
C GLY A 25 -1.82 14.48 6.06
N PHE A 26 -1.84 14.01 7.31
CA PHE A 26 -0.80 14.31 8.31
C PHE A 26 0.63 13.94 7.88
N ASN A 27 0.81 12.84 7.17
CA ASN A 27 2.14 12.35 6.74
C ASN A 27 2.59 12.92 5.38
N PHE A 28 1.97 13.99 4.89
CA PHE A 28 2.24 14.58 3.58
C PHE A 28 3.73 14.86 3.36
N GLN A 29 4.41 15.52 4.31
CA GLN A 29 5.81 15.90 4.15
C GLN A 29 6.72 14.68 3.96
N TYR A 30 6.51 13.62 4.77
CA TYR A 30 7.25 12.37 4.62
C TYR A 30 7.14 11.80 3.21
N TYR A 31 5.91 11.71 2.66
CA TYR A 31 5.69 11.14 1.34
C TYR A 31 6.25 12.01 0.21
N ILE A 32 6.14 13.33 0.31
CA ILE A 32 6.74 14.22 -0.70
C ILE A 32 8.26 14.07 -0.71
N ASP A 33 8.90 14.09 0.45
CA ASP A 33 10.35 13.91 0.57
C ASP A 33 10.81 12.56 0.03
N GLU A 34 10.02 11.50 0.25
CA GLU A 34 10.32 10.16 -0.25
C GLU A 34 10.13 10.06 -1.76
N TRP A 35 9.04 10.59 -2.31
CA TRP A 35 8.73 10.53 -3.73
C TRP A 35 9.66 11.42 -4.59
N LEU A 36 10.13 12.54 -4.06
CA LEU A 36 11.07 13.42 -4.76
C LEU A 36 12.53 13.02 -4.55
N SER A 37 12.83 12.07 -3.68
CA SER A 37 14.20 11.63 -3.44
C SER A 37 14.76 10.82 -4.62
N GLU A 38 16.06 10.90 -4.88
CA GLU A 38 16.73 10.09 -5.92
C GLU A 38 16.70 8.59 -5.63
N LYS A 39 16.58 8.23 -4.36
CA LYS A 39 16.60 6.84 -3.88
C LYS A 39 15.42 6.59 -2.96
N THR A 40 14.66 5.54 -3.27
CA THR A 40 13.61 5.06 -2.35
C THR A 40 14.23 4.46 -1.11
N LYS A 41 13.70 4.81 0.05
CA LYS A 41 14.02 4.19 1.34
C LYS A 41 13.14 2.97 1.55
N PHE A 42 13.54 2.14 2.50
CA PHE A 42 12.74 1.00 2.92
C PHE A 42 11.65 1.45 3.90
N ASN A 43 10.40 1.18 3.57
CA ASN A 43 9.28 1.52 4.44
C ASN A 43 9.07 0.42 5.49
N PHE A 44 9.59 0.64 6.71
CA PHE A 44 9.46 -0.30 7.82
C PHE A 44 8.00 -0.54 8.24
N TRP A 45 7.13 0.46 8.15
CA TRP A 45 5.73 0.30 8.47
C TRP A 45 5.00 -0.60 7.47
N ALA A 46 5.27 -0.42 6.18
CA ALA A 46 4.75 -1.29 5.13
C ALA A 46 5.31 -2.71 5.23
N PHE A 47 6.52 -2.89 5.75
CA PHE A 47 7.12 -4.19 6.01
C PHE A 47 6.49 -4.90 7.21
N PHE A 48 6.52 -4.27 8.40
CA PHE A 48 6.07 -4.93 9.63
C PHE A 48 4.56 -5.06 9.74
N LEU A 49 3.81 -4.12 9.18
CA LEU A 49 2.36 -4.06 9.26
C LEU A 49 1.69 -4.21 7.89
N ALA A 50 2.31 -4.94 6.95
CA ALA A 50 1.94 -4.98 5.54
C ALA A 50 0.43 -4.89 5.24
N PRO A 51 -0.45 -5.82 5.65
CA PRO A 51 -1.87 -5.72 5.31
C PRO A 51 -2.54 -4.52 6.00
N PHE A 52 -2.20 -4.20 7.24
CA PHE A 52 -2.78 -3.08 7.99
C PHE A 52 -2.34 -1.74 7.41
N TRP A 53 -1.06 -1.60 7.05
CA TRP A 53 -0.55 -0.42 6.39
C TRP A 53 -1.24 -0.19 5.03
N LEU A 54 -1.39 -1.24 4.22
CA LEU A 54 -2.13 -1.17 2.96
C LEU A 54 -3.58 -0.73 3.16
N GLY A 55 -4.26 -1.30 4.17
CA GLY A 55 -5.63 -0.93 4.53
C GLY A 55 -5.75 0.51 5.00
N ALA A 56 -4.86 0.97 5.89
CA ALA A 56 -4.80 2.36 6.36
C ALA A 56 -4.57 3.34 5.19
N LYS A 57 -3.83 2.94 4.15
CA LYS A 57 -3.66 3.72 2.92
C LYS A 57 -4.79 3.54 1.89
N GLY A 58 -5.84 2.78 2.23
CA GLY A 58 -6.98 2.51 1.36
C GLY A 58 -6.62 1.69 0.11
N MET A 59 -5.54 0.91 0.17
CA MET A 59 -5.04 0.08 -0.93
C MET A 59 -5.65 -1.33 -0.88
N PHE A 60 -6.98 -1.41 -0.88
CA PHE A 60 -7.73 -2.66 -0.62
C PHE A 60 -7.52 -3.74 -1.67
N GLU A 61 -7.20 -3.39 -2.91
CA GLU A 61 -6.83 -4.34 -3.96
C GLU A 61 -5.62 -5.20 -3.52
N TYR A 62 -4.61 -4.56 -2.96
CA TYR A 62 -3.42 -5.24 -2.46
C TYR A 62 -3.69 -5.99 -1.16
N VAL A 63 -4.57 -5.47 -0.28
CA VAL A 63 -5.03 -6.19 0.92
C VAL A 63 -5.72 -7.50 0.52
N PHE A 64 -6.64 -7.42 -0.44
CA PHE A 64 -7.39 -8.58 -0.91
C PHE A 64 -6.46 -9.62 -1.52
N LEU A 65 -5.54 -9.19 -2.39
CA LEU A 65 -4.53 -10.07 -2.98
C LEU A 65 -3.64 -10.73 -1.91
N TYR A 66 -3.18 -9.95 -0.92
CA TYR A 66 -2.37 -10.45 0.21
C TYR A 66 -3.13 -11.54 0.97
N CYS A 67 -4.38 -11.27 1.36
CA CYS A 67 -5.21 -12.20 2.13
C CYS A 67 -5.54 -13.47 1.33
N ILE A 68 -5.85 -13.35 0.04
CA ILE A 68 -6.09 -14.52 -0.82
C ILE A 68 -4.83 -15.38 -0.90
N LEU A 69 -3.68 -14.80 -1.23
CA LEU A 69 -2.43 -15.54 -1.40
C LEU A 69 -2.00 -16.25 -0.11
N THR A 70 -2.13 -15.58 1.03
CA THR A 70 -1.75 -16.19 2.31
C THR A 70 -2.73 -17.28 2.73
N ASN A 71 -4.04 -17.08 2.60
CA ASN A 71 -5.05 -18.06 3.03
C ASN A 71 -5.15 -19.26 2.09
N LEU A 72 -4.91 -19.07 0.78
CA LEU A 72 -4.95 -20.17 -0.19
C LEU A 72 -3.98 -21.32 0.14
N PHE A 73 -2.84 -20.99 0.72
CA PHE A 73 -1.76 -21.95 0.96
C PHE A 73 -1.65 -22.41 2.42
N VAL A 74 -2.40 -21.81 3.35
CA VAL A 74 -2.29 -22.12 4.78
C VAL A 74 -2.50 -23.61 5.08
N ASN A 75 -3.49 -24.24 4.46
CA ASN A 75 -3.82 -25.65 4.66
C ASN A 75 -3.31 -26.57 3.56
N ARG A 76 -2.97 -26.03 2.37
CA ARG A 76 -2.59 -26.85 1.21
C ARG A 76 -1.08 -27.04 1.08
N ILE A 77 -0.30 -25.99 1.28
CA ILE A 77 1.17 -26.00 1.15
C ILE A 77 1.74 -25.09 2.24
N PRO A 78 1.86 -25.57 3.49
CA PRO A 78 2.30 -24.74 4.63
C PRO A 78 3.67 -24.09 4.44
N SER A 79 4.59 -24.76 3.73
CA SER A 79 5.91 -24.18 3.43
C SER A 79 5.81 -22.96 2.52
N LEU A 80 4.94 -22.99 1.52
CA LEU A 80 4.70 -21.83 0.63
C LEU A 80 4.00 -20.71 1.37
N HIS A 81 3.06 -21.01 2.26
CA HIS A 81 2.43 -20.02 3.13
C HIS A 81 3.45 -19.25 3.97
N LEU A 82 4.39 -19.95 4.63
CA LEU A 82 5.47 -19.33 5.39
C LEU A 82 6.37 -18.44 4.53
N ILE A 83 6.69 -18.89 3.32
CA ILE A 83 7.47 -18.09 2.36
C ILE A 83 6.71 -16.80 1.99
N LEU A 84 5.42 -16.87 1.70
CA LEU A 84 4.61 -15.71 1.33
C LEU A 84 4.46 -14.70 2.48
N ILE A 85 4.28 -15.16 3.72
CA ILE A 85 4.23 -14.28 4.91
C ILE A 85 5.51 -13.47 5.07
N VAL A 86 6.65 -13.96 4.61
CA VAL A 86 7.92 -13.24 4.66
C VAL A 86 8.15 -12.39 3.41
N LEU A 87 7.94 -12.94 2.22
CA LEU A 87 8.27 -12.26 0.96
C LEU A 87 7.33 -11.09 0.65
N LEU A 88 6.02 -11.21 0.93
CA LEU A 88 5.08 -10.14 0.65
C LEU A 88 5.36 -8.86 1.47
N PRO A 89 5.59 -8.92 2.79
CA PRO A 89 6.02 -7.75 3.54
C PRO A 89 7.33 -7.13 3.04
N ILE A 90 8.32 -7.96 2.68
CA ILE A 90 9.57 -7.46 2.09
C ILE A 90 9.28 -6.68 0.80
N TYR A 91 8.46 -7.24 -0.08
CA TYR A 91 8.04 -6.56 -1.31
C TYR A 91 7.37 -5.21 -1.01
N PHE A 92 6.40 -5.16 -0.08
CA PHE A 92 5.75 -3.90 0.29
C PHE A 92 6.67 -2.92 1.02
N GLY A 93 7.66 -3.41 1.78
CA GLY A 93 8.71 -2.57 2.36
C GLY A 93 9.52 -1.80 1.31
N PHE A 94 9.77 -2.40 0.15
CA PHE A 94 10.50 -1.74 -0.94
C PHE A 94 9.62 -0.95 -1.91
N THR A 95 8.38 -1.36 -2.11
CA THR A 95 7.52 -0.81 -3.19
C THR A 95 6.32 -0.02 -2.66
N GLY A 96 5.99 -0.14 -1.38
CA GLY A 96 4.74 0.39 -0.81
C GLY A 96 4.55 1.88 -1.06
N ASP A 97 5.57 2.71 -0.84
CA ASP A 97 5.47 4.15 -1.03
C ASP A 97 5.22 4.53 -2.49
N ILE A 98 5.79 3.79 -3.44
CA ILE A 98 5.57 3.99 -4.88
C ILE A 98 4.17 3.53 -5.30
N LEU A 99 3.69 2.41 -4.76
CA LEU A 99 2.32 1.94 -5.00
C LEU A 99 1.30 2.95 -4.44
N TYR A 100 1.59 3.51 -3.27
CA TYR A 100 0.77 4.55 -2.67
C TYR A 100 0.75 5.83 -3.53
N PHE A 101 1.90 6.26 -4.05
CA PHE A 101 1.96 7.36 -5.02
C PHE A 101 1.05 7.11 -6.23
N LYS A 102 1.17 5.93 -6.86
CA LYS A 102 0.36 5.58 -8.04
C LYS A 102 -1.15 5.63 -7.74
N LYS A 103 -1.56 5.18 -6.55
CA LYS A 103 -2.94 5.29 -6.09
C LYS A 103 -3.36 6.75 -5.99
N ILE A 104 -2.61 7.60 -5.28
CA ILE A 104 -2.91 9.03 -5.12
C ILE A 104 -2.97 9.74 -6.48
N LYS A 105 -2.02 9.47 -7.38
CA LYS A 105 -2.00 9.99 -8.75
C LYS A 105 -3.28 9.62 -9.50
N SER A 106 -3.69 8.36 -9.45
CA SER A 106 -4.93 7.88 -10.08
C SER A 106 -6.17 8.55 -9.52
N GLU A 107 -6.27 8.69 -8.21
CA GLU A 107 -7.42 9.34 -7.55
C GLU A 107 -7.56 10.82 -7.91
N ILE A 108 -6.44 11.54 -8.01
CA ILE A 108 -6.44 12.95 -8.40
C ILE A 108 -6.80 13.10 -9.88
N SER A 109 -6.19 12.27 -10.76
CA SER A 109 -6.41 12.35 -12.20
C SER A 109 -7.85 11.98 -12.60
N ASN A 110 -8.46 11.04 -11.91
CA ASN A 110 -9.82 10.58 -12.20
C ASN A 110 -10.91 11.32 -11.42
N SER A 111 -10.54 12.29 -10.58
CA SER A 111 -11.44 12.97 -9.64
C SER A 111 -12.25 11.97 -8.78
N THR A 112 -11.72 10.78 -8.59
CA THR A 112 -12.28 9.71 -7.78
C THR A 112 -11.47 9.58 -6.51
N GLY A 113 -12.08 9.11 -5.46
CA GLY A 113 -11.33 8.83 -4.25
C GLY A 113 -12.25 8.58 -3.08
N PHE A 114 -12.28 7.34 -2.65
CA PHE A 114 -12.86 6.98 -1.37
C PHE A 114 -11.82 7.28 -0.29
N SER A 115 -12.01 8.37 0.44
CA SER A 115 -11.17 8.69 1.60
C SER A 115 -11.57 7.79 2.76
N VAL A 116 -10.71 6.83 3.06
CA VAL A 116 -10.85 5.97 4.24
C VAL A 116 -9.93 6.53 5.31
N ASN A 117 -10.45 6.74 6.52
CA ASN A 117 -9.56 7.01 7.63
C ASN A 117 -8.79 5.74 8.04
N ASP A 118 -7.62 5.90 8.62
CA ASP A 118 -6.70 4.79 8.93
C ASP A 118 -7.37 3.71 9.80
N LEU A 119 -8.21 4.09 10.76
CA LEU A 119 -8.92 3.15 11.63
C LEU A 119 -9.92 2.29 10.85
N LEU A 120 -10.75 2.91 10.01
CA LEU A 120 -11.69 2.18 9.16
C LEU A 120 -10.95 1.24 8.20
N GLY A 121 -9.83 1.69 7.65
CA GLY A 121 -8.95 0.87 6.80
C GLY A 121 -8.47 -0.38 7.52
N ILE A 122 -8.02 -0.26 8.76
CA ILE A 122 -7.57 -1.41 9.58
C ILE A 122 -8.74 -2.36 9.88
N CYS A 123 -9.93 -1.84 10.24
CA CYS A 123 -11.11 -2.67 10.48
C CYS A 123 -11.51 -3.47 9.23
N LEU A 124 -11.46 -2.86 8.06
CA LEU A 124 -11.74 -3.54 6.79
C LEU A 124 -10.73 -4.64 6.48
N VAL A 125 -9.44 -4.45 6.79
CA VAL A 125 -8.43 -5.50 6.65
C VAL A 125 -8.78 -6.73 7.49
N ILE A 126 -9.16 -6.53 8.74
CA ILE A 126 -9.56 -7.63 9.63
C ILE A 126 -10.77 -8.38 9.04
N ALA A 127 -11.78 -7.64 8.56
CA ALA A 127 -12.96 -8.24 7.94
C ALA A 127 -12.62 -9.03 6.67
N ILE A 128 -11.74 -8.49 5.80
CA ILE A 128 -11.26 -9.16 4.60
C ILE A 128 -10.47 -10.42 4.96
N GLN A 129 -9.57 -10.35 5.95
CA GLN A 129 -8.77 -11.50 6.40
C GLN A 129 -9.66 -12.64 6.91
N ILE A 130 -10.62 -12.33 7.76
CA ILE A 130 -11.58 -13.30 8.27
C ILE A 130 -12.43 -13.87 7.12
N GLY A 131 -13.00 -13.03 6.27
CA GLY A 131 -13.83 -13.45 5.16
C GLY A 131 -13.09 -14.36 4.17
N THR A 132 -11.88 -14.01 3.78
CA THR A 132 -11.06 -14.82 2.87
C THR A 132 -10.62 -16.12 3.51
N TYR A 133 -10.33 -16.15 4.80
CA TYR A 133 -10.02 -17.38 5.52
C TYR A 133 -11.20 -18.38 5.45
N TYR A 134 -12.42 -17.97 5.79
CA TYR A 134 -13.59 -18.86 5.75
C TYR A 134 -14.01 -19.29 4.33
N LEU A 135 -13.68 -18.51 3.32
CA LEU A 135 -14.02 -18.84 1.92
C LEU A 135 -13.00 -19.76 1.25
N ILE A 136 -11.74 -19.72 1.65
CA ILE A 136 -10.63 -20.34 0.91
C ILE A 136 -9.91 -21.42 1.73
N ALA A 137 -9.75 -21.23 3.03
CA ALA A 137 -9.08 -22.15 3.95
C ALA A 137 -9.99 -23.28 4.39
#